data_662da5daa7d01edc236c3032a732950a
#
_entry.id   662da5daa7d01edc236c3032a732950a
#
_cell.length_a   1.000
_cell.length_b   1.000
_cell.length_c   1.000
_cell.angle_alpha   90.00
_cell.angle_beta   90.00
_cell.angle_gamma   90.00
#
_symmetry.space_group_name_H-M   'P 1'
#
loop_
_entity.id
_entity.type
_entity.pdbx_description
1 polymer ?
#
loop_
_entity_poly.entity_id
_entity_poly.type
_entity_poly.pdbx_seq_one_letter_code
_entity_poly.pdbx_strand_id
1 'polypeptide(L)'
;MDTVELSKLTGSTIGHYQHNATDYRDGTWGHDVSQNRAALVTALGDKTPCRILDFGCGPGRDLLAFKALGIEAVGLDGSEEFCNMAREASGCQVLQQNFISLNLMATTYDGIFANASLFHVPTQELPRILRELNAALKPKGILLTSNPRGNDEQGLQGERFGAYHSPDTWTALLQQAQFE
;
A
#
# COMPACT_ATOMS: atom_id res chain seq x y z
N MET A 1 -4.07 21.21 -4.38
CA MET A 1 -3.89 21.34 -2.90
C MET A 1 -2.48 21.82 -2.62
N ASP A 2 -2.32 22.70 -1.67
CA ASP A 2 -1.00 23.10 -1.18
C ASP A 2 -0.46 22.07 -0.15
N THR A 3 0.77 22.25 0.31
CA THR A 3 1.44 21.32 1.23
C THR A 3 0.73 21.22 2.59
N VAL A 4 0.13 22.33 3.06
CA VAL A 4 -0.58 22.35 4.35
C VAL A 4 -1.88 21.57 4.25
N GLU A 5 -2.62 21.75 3.17
CA GLU A 5 -3.85 21.02 2.88
C GLU A 5 -3.58 19.50 2.74
N LEU A 6 -2.52 19.13 2.01
CA LEU A 6 -2.09 17.74 1.87
C LEU A 6 -1.76 17.09 3.22
N SER A 7 -0.97 17.78 4.04
CA SER A 7 -0.59 17.29 5.37
C SER A 7 -1.81 17.11 6.26
N LYS A 8 -2.76 18.05 6.25
CA LYS A 8 -4.00 17.97 7.02
C LYS A 8 -4.88 16.80 6.57
N LEU A 9 -5.02 16.61 5.26
CA LEU A 9 -5.84 15.57 4.66
C LEU A 9 -5.32 14.18 4.97
N THR A 10 -4.03 13.96 4.76
CA THR A 10 -3.39 12.68 5.06
C THR A 10 -3.31 12.41 6.56
N GLY A 11 -3.08 13.44 7.37
CA GLY A 11 -3.12 13.35 8.83
C GLY A 11 -4.50 12.95 9.35
N SER A 12 -5.58 13.47 8.77
CA SER A 12 -6.96 13.06 9.12
C SER A 12 -7.20 11.58 8.83
N THR A 13 -6.77 11.11 7.64
CA THR A 13 -6.91 9.70 7.25
C THR A 13 -6.11 8.77 8.17
N ILE A 14 -4.85 9.10 8.45
CA ILE A 14 -4.01 8.33 9.37
C ILE A 14 -4.62 8.32 10.78
N GLY A 15 -5.09 9.49 11.26
CA GLY A 15 -5.74 9.62 12.57
C GLY A 15 -7.00 8.76 12.69
N HIS A 16 -7.81 8.71 11.63
CA HIS A 16 -8.98 7.83 11.61
C HIS A 16 -8.60 6.35 11.81
N TYR A 17 -7.62 5.85 11.06
CA TYR A 17 -7.15 4.46 11.20
C TYR A 17 -6.47 4.20 12.54
N GLN A 18 -5.74 5.19 13.07
CA GLN A 18 -5.12 5.15 14.38
C GLN A 18 -6.17 4.93 15.49
N HIS A 19 -7.26 5.72 15.46
CA HIS A 19 -8.30 5.65 16.49
C HIS A 19 -9.18 4.40 16.38
N ASN A 20 -9.37 3.88 15.18
CA ASN A 20 -10.27 2.75 14.89
C ASN A 20 -9.51 1.44 14.59
N ALA A 21 -8.23 1.33 14.98
CA ALA A 21 -7.37 0.24 14.56
C ALA A 21 -7.88 -1.14 14.97
N THR A 22 -8.38 -1.29 16.20
CA THR A 22 -8.93 -2.55 16.72
C THR A 22 -10.19 -2.96 15.97
N ASP A 23 -11.15 -2.06 15.83
CA ASP A 23 -12.42 -2.33 15.15
C ASP A 23 -12.17 -2.67 13.66
N TYR A 24 -11.24 -1.95 13.02
CA TYR A 24 -10.84 -2.23 11.65
C TYR A 24 -10.21 -3.63 11.51
N ARG A 25 -9.28 -3.98 12.40
CA ARG A 25 -8.68 -5.32 12.42
C ARG A 25 -9.76 -6.40 12.57
N ASP A 26 -10.62 -6.27 13.56
CA ASP A 26 -11.63 -7.27 13.87
C ASP A 26 -12.66 -7.42 12.73
N GLY A 27 -13.01 -6.31 12.07
CA GLY A 27 -13.91 -6.31 10.92
C GLY A 27 -13.28 -6.80 9.61
N THR A 28 -11.96 -6.76 9.46
CA THR A 28 -11.32 -7.04 8.15
C THR A 28 -10.35 -8.22 8.16
N TRP A 29 -9.94 -8.72 9.33
CA TRP A 29 -8.95 -9.79 9.42
C TRP A 29 -9.34 -11.05 8.68
N GLY A 30 -10.64 -11.40 8.72
CA GLY A 30 -11.20 -12.57 8.03
C GLY A 30 -11.51 -12.37 6.54
N HIS A 31 -11.29 -11.19 5.97
CA HIS A 31 -11.56 -10.96 4.55
C HIS A 31 -10.60 -11.78 3.68
N ASP A 32 -11.16 -12.54 2.76
CA ASP A 32 -10.36 -13.31 1.82
C ASP A 32 -9.84 -12.44 0.67
N VAL A 33 -8.53 -12.20 0.68
CA VAL A 33 -7.78 -11.54 -0.40
C VAL A 33 -6.70 -12.47 -0.97
N SER A 34 -6.86 -13.77 -0.79
CA SER A 34 -5.90 -14.78 -1.25
C SER A 34 -5.62 -14.70 -2.75
N GLN A 35 -6.64 -14.37 -3.54
CA GLN A 35 -6.51 -14.15 -4.98
C GLN A 35 -5.52 -13.03 -5.34
N ASN A 36 -5.52 -11.92 -4.59
CA ASN A 36 -4.59 -10.80 -4.84
C ASN A 36 -3.16 -11.21 -4.48
N ARG A 37 -2.96 -11.90 -3.34
CA ARG A 37 -1.65 -12.43 -2.96
C ARG A 37 -1.15 -13.44 -3.98
N ALA A 38 -2.00 -14.37 -4.40
CA ALA A 38 -1.65 -15.37 -5.40
C ALA A 38 -1.27 -14.75 -6.74
N ALA A 39 -1.95 -13.67 -7.16
CA ALA A 39 -1.61 -12.94 -8.39
C ALA A 39 -0.19 -12.36 -8.31
N LEU A 40 0.18 -11.70 -7.20
CA LEU A 40 1.55 -11.20 -7.01
C LEU A 40 2.56 -12.34 -7.01
N VAL A 41 2.34 -13.39 -6.20
CA VAL A 41 3.27 -14.52 -6.09
C VAL A 41 3.47 -15.21 -7.43
N THR A 42 2.40 -15.42 -8.20
CA THR A 42 2.48 -15.99 -9.55
C THR A 42 3.30 -15.13 -10.50
N ALA A 43 3.10 -13.81 -10.47
CA ALA A 43 3.86 -12.88 -11.30
C ALA A 43 5.34 -12.78 -10.91
N LEU A 44 5.68 -12.98 -9.64
CA LEU A 44 7.06 -13.02 -9.15
C LEU A 44 7.79 -14.29 -9.59
N GLY A 45 7.06 -15.39 -9.80
CA GLY A 45 7.65 -16.70 -10.16
C GLY A 45 8.52 -17.29 -9.04
N ASP A 46 9.50 -18.10 -9.43
CA ASP A 46 10.36 -18.87 -8.48
C ASP A 46 11.55 -18.07 -7.94
N LYS A 47 11.41 -16.75 -7.80
CA LYS A 47 12.48 -15.91 -7.26
C LYS A 47 12.80 -16.28 -5.80
N THR A 48 14.05 -16.63 -5.53
CA THR A 48 14.54 -16.99 -4.19
C THR A 48 15.96 -16.47 -4.03
N PRO A 49 16.27 -15.63 -3.04
CA PRO A 49 15.33 -15.00 -2.09
C PRO A 49 14.39 -13.99 -2.76
N CYS A 50 13.16 -13.88 -2.27
CA CYS A 50 12.17 -12.93 -2.71
C CYS A 50 11.84 -11.96 -1.57
N ARG A 51 11.90 -10.66 -1.85
CA ARG A 51 11.58 -9.60 -0.89
C ARG A 51 10.46 -8.71 -1.42
N ILE A 52 9.42 -8.52 -0.63
CA ILE A 52 8.27 -7.69 -1.01
C ILE A 52 8.03 -6.57 0.01
N LEU A 53 7.41 -5.49 -0.47
CA LEU A 53 6.82 -4.44 0.34
C LEU A 53 5.31 -4.58 0.35
N ASP A 54 4.70 -4.69 1.53
CA ASP A 54 3.26 -4.57 1.73
C ASP A 54 2.94 -3.11 2.02
N PHE A 55 2.50 -2.37 1.00
CA PHE A 55 2.25 -0.94 1.03
C PHE A 55 0.83 -0.65 1.52
N GLY A 56 0.72 -0.16 2.74
CA GLY A 56 -0.53 -0.06 3.48
C GLY A 56 -0.89 -1.39 4.13
N CYS A 57 0.07 -1.94 4.89
CA CYS A 57 -0.05 -3.29 5.46
C CYS A 57 -1.14 -3.44 6.53
N GLY A 58 -1.68 -2.31 7.04
CA GLY A 58 -2.68 -2.32 8.10
C GLY A 58 -2.22 -3.15 9.29
N PRO A 59 -3.09 -3.96 9.90
CA PRO A 59 -2.76 -4.78 11.07
C PRO A 59 -1.90 -6.02 10.76
N GLY A 60 -1.40 -6.21 9.52
CA GLY A 60 -0.38 -7.21 9.19
C GLY A 60 -0.88 -8.57 8.72
N ARG A 61 -2.16 -8.72 8.35
CA ARG A 61 -2.74 -9.97 7.85
C ARG A 61 -1.97 -10.53 6.64
N ASP A 62 -1.69 -9.66 5.66
CA ASP A 62 -1.03 -10.07 4.42
C ASP A 62 0.47 -10.32 4.62
N LEU A 63 1.13 -9.58 5.52
CA LEU A 63 2.51 -9.85 5.96
C LEU A 63 2.66 -11.27 6.53
N LEU A 64 1.74 -11.66 7.41
CA LEU A 64 1.74 -13.01 7.99
C LEU A 64 1.59 -14.08 6.90
N ALA A 65 0.71 -13.86 5.92
CA ALA A 65 0.50 -14.79 4.82
C ALA A 65 1.73 -14.91 3.91
N PHE A 66 2.40 -13.81 3.56
CA PHE A 66 3.62 -13.83 2.75
C PHE A 66 4.78 -14.51 3.48
N LYS A 67 4.92 -14.24 4.78
CA LYS A 67 5.93 -14.92 5.61
C LYS A 67 5.73 -16.43 5.65
N ALA A 68 4.48 -16.90 5.73
CA ALA A 68 4.16 -18.33 5.69
C ALA A 68 4.55 -19.00 4.36
N LEU A 69 4.67 -18.23 3.28
CA LEU A 69 5.17 -18.68 1.97
C LEU A 69 6.70 -18.60 1.84
N GLY A 70 7.42 -18.24 2.92
CA GLY A 70 8.88 -18.07 2.90
C GLY A 70 9.37 -16.80 2.20
N ILE A 71 8.48 -15.84 1.96
CA ILE A 71 8.81 -14.54 1.36
C ILE A 71 9.25 -13.57 2.44
N GLU A 72 10.34 -12.83 2.22
CA GLU A 72 10.76 -11.73 3.08
C GLU A 72 9.81 -10.54 2.89
N ALA A 73 8.83 -10.41 3.76
CA ALA A 73 7.85 -9.32 3.70
C ALA A 73 8.25 -8.17 4.64
N VAL A 74 8.17 -6.94 4.11
CA VAL A 74 8.33 -5.68 4.86
C VAL A 74 7.01 -4.93 4.78
N GLY A 75 6.45 -4.52 5.92
CA GLY A 75 5.26 -3.69 5.95
C GLY A 75 5.57 -2.20 5.88
N LEU A 76 4.62 -1.42 5.38
CA LEU A 76 4.62 0.03 5.48
C LEU A 76 3.20 0.50 5.75
N ASP A 77 3.03 1.34 6.78
CA ASP A 77 1.75 1.99 7.09
C ASP A 77 1.99 3.35 7.74
N GLY A 78 1.00 4.25 7.65
CA GLY A 78 1.04 5.56 8.29
C GLY A 78 0.59 5.54 9.76
N SER A 79 -0.26 4.59 10.14
CA SER A 79 -0.79 4.45 11.50
C SER A 79 0.19 3.71 12.40
N GLU A 80 0.55 4.32 13.52
CA GLU A 80 1.41 3.71 14.54
C GLU A 80 0.78 2.44 15.10
N GLU A 81 -0.53 2.47 15.40
CA GLU A 81 -1.26 1.31 15.93
C GLU A 81 -1.26 0.15 14.93
N PHE A 82 -1.48 0.41 13.64
CA PHE A 82 -1.37 -0.63 12.63
C PHE A 82 0.06 -1.18 12.54
N CYS A 83 1.06 -0.32 12.57
CA CYS A 83 2.45 -0.76 12.57
C CYS A 83 2.77 -1.66 13.75
N ASN A 84 2.27 -1.34 14.95
CA ASN A 84 2.48 -2.14 16.16
C ASN A 84 1.75 -3.49 16.06
N MET A 85 0.48 -3.48 15.66
CA MET A 85 -0.30 -4.71 15.42
C MET A 85 0.37 -5.60 14.36
N ALA A 86 0.85 -5.01 13.27
CA ALA A 86 1.50 -5.74 12.19
C ALA A 86 2.82 -6.40 12.62
N ARG A 87 3.63 -5.70 13.42
CA ARG A 87 4.86 -6.25 14.02
C ARG A 87 4.55 -7.40 14.96
N GLU A 88 3.56 -7.23 15.84
CA GLU A 88 3.13 -8.26 16.78
C GLU A 88 2.60 -9.51 16.06
N ALA A 89 1.70 -9.34 15.10
CA ALA A 89 1.06 -10.44 14.40
C ALA A 89 2.02 -11.22 13.51
N SER A 90 2.90 -10.52 12.76
CA SER A 90 3.73 -11.15 11.73
C SER A 90 5.18 -11.37 12.16
N GLY A 91 5.69 -10.56 13.09
CA GLY A 91 7.12 -10.50 13.41
C GLY A 91 7.97 -9.97 12.24
N CYS A 92 7.36 -9.34 11.24
CA CYS A 92 8.06 -8.71 10.12
C CYS A 92 8.56 -7.30 10.48
N GLN A 93 9.52 -6.80 9.70
CA GLN A 93 9.86 -5.39 9.73
C GLN A 93 8.68 -4.56 9.23
N VAL A 94 8.34 -3.47 9.93
CA VAL A 94 7.28 -2.53 9.50
C VAL A 94 7.81 -1.10 9.61
N LEU A 95 7.75 -0.40 8.47
CA LEU A 95 8.12 1.00 8.33
C LEU A 95 6.90 1.87 8.62
N GLN A 96 7.01 2.79 9.57
CA GLN A 96 5.97 3.78 9.80
C GLN A 96 6.25 5.00 8.93
N GLN A 97 5.51 5.15 7.83
CA GLN A 97 5.68 6.27 6.90
C GLN A 97 4.33 6.74 6.35
N ASN A 98 4.18 8.05 6.19
CA ASN A 98 3.06 8.63 5.45
C ASN A 98 3.27 8.38 3.94
N PHE A 99 2.21 7.96 3.22
CA PHE A 99 2.28 7.66 1.78
C PHE A 99 2.75 8.84 0.93
N ILE A 100 2.53 10.06 1.37
CA ILE A 100 3.01 11.25 0.65
C ILE A 100 4.43 11.70 1.06
N SER A 101 5.09 10.97 1.95
CA SER A 101 6.45 11.28 2.42
C SER A 101 7.22 9.97 2.60
N LEU A 102 7.52 9.32 1.48
CA LEU A 102 8.19 8.04 1.46
C LEU A 102 9.71 8.21 1.55
N ASN A 103 10.35 7.27 2.24
CA ASN A 103 11.80 7.10 2.27
C ASN A 103 12.10 5.61 2.04
N LEU A 104 12.00 5.18 0.79
CA LEU A 104 12.24 3.81 0.36
C LEU A 104 13.61 3.70 -0.28
N MET A 105 14.32 2.62 0.03
CA MET A 105 15.58 2.31 -0.66
C MET A 105 15.30 1.87 -2.09
N ALA A 106 16.02 2.44 -3.04
CA ALA A 106 15.91 2.06 -4.45
C ALA A 106 16.32 0.60 -4.68
N THR A 107 15.75 -0.01 -5.70
CA THR A 107 16.09 -1.38 -6.18
C THR A 107 16.13 -2.44 -5.06
N THR A 108 15.18 -2.36 -4.14
CA THR A 108 15.18 -3.20 -2.93
C THR A 108 14.20 -4.36 -3.00
N TYR A 109 13.03 -4.14 -3.62
CA TYR A 109 11.93 -5.11 -3.59
C TYR A 109 11.76 -5.83 -4.92
N ASP A 110 11.49 -7.14 -4.86
CA ASP A 110 11.08 -7.93 -6.02
C ASP A 110 9.62 -7.67 -6.37
N GLY A 111 8.80 -7.36 -5.38
CA GLY A 111 7.40 -7.02 -5.53
C GLY A 111 6.93 -5.97 -4.53
N ILE A 112 5.90 -5.22 -4.93
CA ILE A 112 5.13 -4.35 -4.05
C ILE A 112 3.67 -4.78 -4.11
N PHE A 113 3.08 -5.01 -2.94
CA PHE A 113 1.68 -5.34 -2.76
C PHE A 113 0.95 -4.12 -2.18
N ALA A 114 0.16 -3.44 -3.01
CA ALA A 114 -0.62 -2.27 -2.61
C ALA A 114 -2.12 -2.59 -2.69
N ASN A 115 -2.60 -3.34 -1.71
CA ASN A 115 -3.97 -3.82 -1.67
C ASN A 115 -4.86 -2.87 -0.87
N ALA A 116 -5.76 -2.17 -1.54
CA ALA A 116 -6.68 -1.19 -0.96
C ALA A 116 -5.97 -0.09 -0.14
N SER A 117 -4.88 0.46 -0.67
CA SER A 117 -4.09 1.48 0.01
C SER A 117 -3.84 2.75 -0.83
N LEU A 118 -3.46 2.60 -2.11
CA LEU A 118 -3.11 3.74 -2.96
C LEU A 118 -4.26 4.71 -3.24
N PHE A 119 -5.51 4.30 -3.07
CA PHE A 119 -6.65 5.20 -3.19
C PHE A 119 -6.72 6.25 -2.06
N HIS A 120 -5.92 6.12 -0.99
CA HIS A 120 -5.75 7.15 0.03
C HIS A 120 -4.71 8.22 -0.35
N VAL A 121 -4.04 8.06 -1.49
CA VAL A 121 -3.10 9.06 -2.01
C VAL A 121 -3.87 10.07 -2.85
N PRO A 122 -3.79 11.39 -2.57
CA PRO A 122 -4.39 12.42 -3.42
C PRO A 122 -3.91 12.30 -4.87
N THR A 123 -4.83 12.47 -5.83
CA THR A 123 -4.55 12.29 -7.25
C THR A 123 -3.34 13.07 -7.74
N GLN A 124 -3.14 14.30 -7.24
CA GLN A 124 -1.98 15.11 -7.60
C GLN A 124 -0.62 14.53 -7.16
N GLU A 125 -0.61 13.69 -6.12
CA GLU A 125 0.61 13.06 -5.60
C GLU A 125 0.89 11.68 -6.23
N LEU A 126 -0.13 11.03 -6.78
CA LEU A 126 0.01 9.68 -7.35
C LEU A 126 1.14 9.56 -8.37
N PRO A 127 1.34 10.49 -9.33
CA PRO A 127 2.44 10.36 -10.30
C PRO A 127 3.82 10.34 -9.64
N ARG A 128 4.00 11.09 -8.55
CA ARG A 128 5.26 11.10 -7.79
C ARG A 128 5.41 9.80 -6.98
N ILE A 129 4.39 9.42 -6.23
CA ILE A 129 4.42 8.22 -5.39
C ILE A 129 4.62 6.97 -6.23
N LEU A 130 3.93 6.82 -7.35
CA LEU A 130 4.11 5.68 -8.25
C LEU A 130 5.53 5.61 -8.81
N ARG A 131 6.18 6.75 -9.13
CA ARG A 131 7.60 6.77 -9.52
C ARG A 131 8.53 6.36 -8.37
N GLU A 132 8.24 6.76 -7.14
CA GLU A 132 9.01 6.34 -5.95
C GLU A 132 8.88 4.83 -5.70
N LEU A 133 7.67 4.27 -5.87
CA LEU A 133 7.44 2.82 -5.81
C LEU A 133 8.17 2.08 -6.93
N ASN A 134 8.14 2.62 -8.17
CA ASN A 134 8.90 2.04 -9.29
C ASN A 134 10.41 2.03 -9.00
N ALA A 135 10.95 3.14 -8.49
CA ALA A 135 12.36 3.22 -8.12
C ALA A 135 12.77 2.26 -6.99
N ALA A 136 11.84 1.93 -6.08
CA ALA A 136 12.07 0.97 -5.01
C ALA A 136 12.06 -0.49 -5.49
N LEU A 137 11.43 -0.76 -6.64
CA LEU A 137 11.45 -2.08 -7.27
C LEU A 137 12.80 -2.37 -7.92
N LYS A 138 13.22 -3.63 -7.85
CA LYS A 138 14.33 -4.16 -8.66
C LYS A 138 13.92 -4.17 -10.15
N PRO A 139 14.88 -4.26 -11.08
CA PRO A 139 14.57 -4.47 -12.49
C PRO A 139 13.65 -5.68 -12.68
N LYS A 140 12.56 -5.49 -13.44
CA LYS A 140 11.48 -6.50 -13.62
C LYS A 140 10.75 -6.86 -12.31
N GLY A 141 10.76 -5.96 -11.32
CA GLY A 141 9.92 -6.08 -10.13
C GLY A 141 8.44 -5.85 -10.46
N ILE A 142 7.57 -6.39 -9.64
CA ILE A 142 6.12 -6.37 -9.87
C ILE A 142 5.43 -5.44 -8.89
N LEU A 143 4.60 -4.53 -9.39
CA LEU A 143 3.64 -3.79 -8.59
C LEU A 143 2.25 -4.41 -8.78
N LEU A 144 1.66 -4.92 -7.69
CA LEU A 144 0.24 -5.27 -7.67
C LEU A 144 -0.53 -4.18 -6.96
N THR A 145 -1.58 -3.69 -7.60
CA THR A 145 -2.51 -2.73 -6.99
C THR A 145 -3.94 -3.25 -7.04
N SER A 146 -4.68 -3.04 -5.97
CA SER A 146 -6.12 -3.26 -5.91
C SER A 146 -6.76 -2.07 -5.21
N ASN A 147 -7.59 -1.32 -5.92
CA ASN A 147 -8.24 -0.13 -5.40
C ASN A 147 -9.75 -0.15 -5.71
N PRO A 148 -10.59 0.50 -4.89
CA PRO A 148 -11.98 0.76 -5.25
C PRO A 148 -12.04 1.57 -6.54
N ARG A 149 -12.98 1.21 -7.44
CA ARG A 149 -13.21 1.93 -8.69
C ARG A 149 -14.15 3.11 -8.47
N GLY A 150 -13.97 4.15 -9.28
CA GLY A 150 -14.87 5.30 -9.37
C GLY A 150 -14.81 5.95 -10.76
N ASN A 151 -15.28 7.18 -10.84
CA ASN A 151 -15.33 7.98 -12.06
C ASN A 151 -14.41 9.21 -11.95
N ASP A 152 -13.21 9.02 -11.39
CA ASP A 152 -12.19 10.06 -11.21
C ASP A 152 -12.55 11.14 -10.16
N GLU A 153 -13.37 10.74 -9.17
CA GLU A 153 -13.69 11.58 -8.02
C GLU A 153 -12.73 11.35 -6.85
N GLN A 154 -12.53 12.39 -6.04
CA GLN A 154 -11.77 12.30 -4.81
C GLN A 154 -12.33 13.22 -3.74
N GLY A 155 -12.16 12.86 -2.48
CA GLY A 155 -12.61 13.66 -1.35
C GLY A 155 -12.63 12.91 -0.03
N LEU A 156 -13.06 13.61 1.01
CA LEU A 156 -13.25 13.03 2.33
C LEU A 156 -14.57 12.25 2.40
N GLN A 157 -14.51 11.05 2.94
CA GLN A 157 -15.64 10.27 3.40
C GLN A 157 -15.54 10.15 4.93
N GLY A 158 -16.22 11.05 5.64
CA GLY A 158 -15.96 11.29 7.04
C GLY A 158 -14.54 11.85 7.23
N GLU A 159 -13.71 11.16 7.98
CA GLU A 159 -12.32 11.55 8.23
C GLU A 159 -11.31 10.94 7.25
N ARG A 160 -11.75 9.97 6.43
CA ARG A 160 -10.88 9.29 5.47
C ARG A 160 -10.94 9.94 4.10
N PHE A 161 -9.80 10.25 3.56
CA PHE A 161 -9.69 10.65 2.16
C PHE A 161 -9.68 9.42 1.25
N GLY A 162 -10.34 9.53 0.10
CA GLY A 162 -10.30 8.56 -0.98
C GLY A 162 -10.28 9.22 -2.35
N ALA A 163 -9.50 8.67 -3.27
CA ALA A 163 -9.47 8.99 -4.68
C ALA A 163 -9.85 7.74 -5.48
N TYR A 164 -10.96 7.83 -6.21
CA TYR A 164 -11.60 6.71 -6.89
C TYR A 164 -11.47 6.89 -8.39
N HIS A 165 -10.47 6.25 -8.98
CA HIS A 165 -10.15 6.42 -10.39
C HIS A 165 -10.88 5.42 -11.26
N SER A 166 -11.17 5.84 -12.50
CA SER A 166 -11.57 4.95 -13.58
C SER A 166 -10.39 4.03 -13.98
N PRO A 167 -10.64 2.85 -14.55
CA PRO A 167 -9.57 1.98 -15.04
C PRO A 167 -8.64 2.66 -16.05
N ASP A 168 -9.18 3.52 -16.90
CA ASP A 168 -8.40 4.23 -17.92
C ASP A 168 -7.45 5.25 -17.28
N THR A 169 -7.95 6.05 -16.34
CA THR A 169 -7.12 6.99 -15.59
C THR A 169 -6.05 6.28 -14.77
N TRP A 170 -6.41 5.17 -14.10
CA TRP A 170 -5.45 4.39 -13.32
C TRP A 170 -4.33 3.82 -14.21
N THR A 171 -4.70 3.26 -15.38
CA THR A 171 -3.73 2.75 -16.36
C THR A 171 -2.80 3.86 -16.85
N ALA A 172 -3.35 5.04 -17.17
CA ALA A 172 -2.54 6.18 -17.60
C ALA A 172 -1.54 6.64 -16.54
N LEU A 173 -1.95 6.67 -15.25
CA LEU A 173 -1.07 7.00 -14.12
C LEU A 173 0.07 5.99 -13.96
N LEU A 174 -0.20 4.70 -14.10
CA LEU A 174 0.82 3.65 -14.06
C LEU A 174 1.83 3.78 -15.22
N GLN A 175 1.33 4.00 -16.44
CA GLN A 175 2.19 4.21 -17.63
C GLN A 175 3.06 5.47 -17.49
N GLN A 176 2.51 6.57 -16.97
CA GLN A 176 3.26 7.79 -16.68
C GLN A 176 4.39 7.57 -15.65
N ALA A 177 4.20 6.63 -14.75
CA ALA A 177 5.20 6.21 -13.76
C ALA A 177 6.13 5.08 -14.28
N GLN A 178 6.09 4.77 -15.58
CA GLN A 178 6.94 3.78 -16.26
C GLN A 178 6.66 2.32 -15.84
N PHE A 179 5.44 2.01 -15.44
CA PHE A 179 4.97 0.63 -15.36
C PHE A 179 4.44 0.18 -16.73
N GLU A 180 4.72 -1.09 -17.07
CA GLU A 180 4.29 -1.76 -18.31
C GLU A 180 3.10 -2.69 -18.07
#